data_09abbdecfa22c94e3a6b5c5e6f856887
#
_entry.id   09abbdecfa22c94e3a6b5c5e6f856887
#
_cell.length_a   1.000
_cell.length_b   1.000
_cell.length_c   1.000
_cell.angle_alpha   90.00
_cell.angle_beta   90.00
_cell.angle_gamma   90.00
#
_symmetry.space_group_name_H-M   'P 1'
#
loop_
_entity.id
_entity.type
_entity.pdbx_description
1 polymer ?
#
loop_
_entity_poly.entity_id
_entity_poly.type
_entity_poly.pdbx_seq_one_letter_code
_entity_poly.pdbx_strand_id
1 'polypeptide(L)'
;MQLYPAIDIRQGQCVRLVKGRRDHETVYGDSPADVASRWKSQGATYLHVVDLDGAFTGEAGNRTSVVAILETADLPVQLGGGIRTPEAVEAWLALGVHRVILGTAAVERPDMVRQVVEEWGPERIVVGIDARAGRVAVNGWTSGGSCSSLELAESMKEAGVCRIVYTDIDRDGTMNGLNTGSTARLARESGLRVIASGGVATMEDLERASGAVADGLEGVVLGKSLYEGTIDLSEAVRIYQSAPGTRDPGTRDPGAQDPGE
;
A
#
# COMPACT_ATOMS: atom_id res chain seq x y z
N MET A 1 -3.77 5.45 -13.59
CA MET A 1 -3.70 5.30 -12.11
C MET A 1 -3.56 3.83 -11.77
N GLN A 2 -2.71 3.44 -10.81
CA GLN A 2 -2.58 2.05 -10.41
C GLN A 2 -3.68 1.65 -9.41
N LEU A 3 -4.29 0.48 -9.61
CA LEU A 3 -5.21 -0.12 -8.65
C LEU A 3 -4.49 -1.23 -7.88
N TYR A 4 -4.67 -1.25 -6.56
CA TYR A 4 -4.05 -2.20 -5.65
C TYR A 4 -5.13 -2.99 -4.91
N PRO A 5 -5.62 -4.12 -5.47
CA PRO A 5 -6.48 -5.03 -4.72
C PRO A 5 -5.78 -5.48 -3.45
N ALA A 6 -6.50 -5.42 -2.32
CA ALA A 6 -5.91 -5.65 -1.01
C ALA A 6 -6.32 -6.99 -0.43
N ILE A 7 -5.36 -7.67 0.20
CA ILE A 7 -5.53 -8.93 0.93
C ILE A 7 -4.96 -8.73 2.34
N ASP A 8 -5.83 -8.63 3.33
CA ASP A 8 -5.44 -8.60 4.73
C ASP A 8 -5.49 -10.02 5.27
N ILE A 9 -4.40 -10.46 5.89
CA ILE A 9 -4.24 -11.83 6.37
C ILE A 9 -4.17 -11.83 7.90
N ARG A 10 -5.04 -12.62 8.51
CA ARG A 10 -5.01 -12.90 9.94
C ARG A 10 -5.23 -14.38 10.18
N GLN A 11 -4.33 -15.01 10.93
CA GLN A 11 -4.38 -16.46 11.23
C GLN A 11 -4.54 -17.33 9.97
N GLY A 12 -3.88 -16.91 8.86
CA GLY A 12 -3.93 -17.62 7.57
C GLY A 12 -5.17 -17.38 6.74
N GLN A 13 -6.12 -16.56 7.19
CA GLN A 13 -7.39 -16.29 6.51
C GLN A 13 -7.46 -14.86 5.97
N CYS A 14 -8.23 -14.66 4.89
CA CYS A 14 -8.57 -13.34 4.40
C CYS A 14 -9.61 -12.68 5.30
N VAL A 15 -9.27 -11.51 5.83
CA VAL A 15 -10.15 -10.76 6.73
C VAL A 15 -10.26 -9.29 6.32
N ARG A 16 -11.24 -8.60 6.87
CA ARG A 16 -11.33 -7.13 6.85
C ARG A 16 -11.71 -6.62 8.22
N LEU A 17 -11.00 -5.59 8.65
CA LEU A 17 -11.29 -4.85 9.86
C LEU A 17 -12.04 -3.57 9.51
N VAL A 18 -12.89 -3.07 10.40
CA VAL A 18 -13.46 -1.73 10.33
C VAL A 18 -12.67 -0.82 11.26
N LYS A 19 -12.03 0.23 10.70
CA LYS A 19 -11.18 1.17 11.45
C LYS A 19 -10.08 0.49 12.26
N GLY A 20 -9.53 -0.62 11.75
CA GLY A 20 -8.49 -1.41 12.40
C GLY A 20 -8.93 -2.17 13.67
N ARG A 21 -10.22 -2.20 13.97
CA ARG A 21 -10.75 -2.81 15.20
C ARG A 21 -10.85 -4.33 15.05
N ARG A 22 -10.17 -5.06 15.96
CA ARG A 22 -10.17 -6.53 15.98
C ARG A 22 -11.52 -7.14 16.33
N ASP A 23 -12.36 -6.42 17.09
CA ASP A 23 -13.71 -6.81 17.45
C ASP A 23 -14.76 -6.56 16.34
N HIS A 24 -14.33 -5.91 15.26
CA HIS A 24 -15.11 -5.65 14.05
C HIS A 24 -14.46 -6.29 12.83
N GLU A 25 -14.13 -7.57 12.97
CA GLU A 25 -13.54 -8.38 11.90
C GLU A 25 -14.64 -9.10 11.10
N THR A 26 -14.49 -9.10 9.79
CA THR A 26 -15.24 -9.95 8.87
C THR A 26 -14.26 -10.92 8.23
N VAL A 27 -14.52 -12.22 8.38
CA VAL A 27 -13.75 -13.29 7.72
C VAL A 27 -14.45 -13.64 6.42
N TYR A 28 -13.74 -13.58 5.30
CA TYR A 28 -14.28 -13.93 3.99
C TYR A 28 -14.04 -15.41 3.61
N GLY A 29 -13.35 -16.17 4.47
CA GLY A 29 -13.22 -17.63 4.39
C GLY A 29 -12.33 -18.18 3.27
N ASP A 30 -11.91 -17.35 2.35
CA ASP A 30 -11.09 -17.77 1.22
C ASP A 30 -9.61 -17.91 1.62
N SER A 31 -8.90 -18.83 0.97
CA SER A 31 -7.45 -18.87 1.01
C SER A 31 -6.85 -17.58 0.42
N PRO A 32 -5.86 -16.93 1.07
CA PRO A 32 -5.21 -15.75 0.51
C PRO A 32 -4.67 -15.94 -0.91
N ALA A 33 -4.17 -17.14 -1.25
CA ALA A 33 -3.70 -17.47 -2.59
C ALA A 33 -4.86 -17.54 -3.61
N ASP A 34 -6.02 -18.08 -3.23
CA ASP A 34 -7.19 -18.13 -4.12
C ASP A 34 -7.75 -16.73 -4.39
N VAL A 35 -7.75 -15.87 -3.37
CA VAL A 35 -8.11 -14.45 -3.54
C VAL A 35 -7.14 -13.75 -4.48
N ALA A 36 -5.84 -13.97 -4.33
CA ALA A 36 -4.82 -13.40 -5.21
C ALA A 36 -5.01 -13.85 -6.66
N SER A 37 -5.28 -15.14 -6.89
CA SER A 37 -5.60 -15.70 -8.22
C SER A 37 -6.86 -15.08 -8.82
N ARG A 38 -7.90 -14.89 -8.01
CA ARG A 38 -9.14 -14.23 -8.41
C ARG A 38 -8.88 -12.78 -8.86
N TRP A 39 -8.12 -12.00 -8.09
CA TRP A 39 -7.78 -10.63 -8.49
C TRP A 39 -6.93 -10.59 -9.75
N LYS A 40 -5.96 -11.51 -9.90
CA LYS A 40 -5.19 -11.66 -11.15
C LYS A 40 -6.10 -11.92 -12.34
N SER A 41 -7.04 -12.86 -12.23
CA SER A 41 -7.97 -13.20 -13.32
C SER A 41 -8.89 -12.04 -13.71
N GLN A 42 -9.13 -11.09 -12.80
CA GLN A 42 -9.88 -9.86 -13.02
C GLN A 42 -9.03 -8.68 -13.52
N GLY A 43 -7.75 -8.93 -13.82
CA GLY A 43 -6.88 -7.95 -14.44
C GLY A 43 -6.00 -7.13 -13.48
N ALA A 44 -5.91 -7.54 -12.20
CA ALA A 44 -4.93 -6.93 -11.29
C ALA A 44 -3.52 -7.07 -11.85
N THR A 45 -2.73 -6.00 -11.75
CA THR A 45 -1.30 -5.98 -12.12
C THR A 45 -0.39 -5.81 -10.91
N TYR A 46 -0.96 -5.62 -9.73
CA TYR A 46 -0.26 -5.42 -8.47
C TYR A 46 -1.17 -5.82 -7.31
N LEU A 47 -0.61 -6.33 -6.22
CA LEU A 47 -1.34 -6.66 -5.00
C LEU A 47 -0.83 -5.85 -3.80
N HIS A 48 -1.75 -5.44 -2.92
CA HIS A 48 -1.45 -4.89 -1.61
C HIS A 48 -1.78 -5.94 -0.55
N VAL A 49 -0.77 -6.41 0.19
CA VAL A 49 -0.94 -7.48 1.19
C VAL A 49 -0.56 -6.95 2.57
N VAL A 50 -1.35 -7.27 3.58
CA VAL A 50 -1.07 -6.90 4.97
C VAL A 50 -1.08 -8.14 5.86
N ASP A 51 0.05 -8.41 6.53
CA ASP A 51 0.13 -9.37 7.63
C ASP A 51 -0.36 -8.69 8.92
N LEU A 52 -1.65 -8.89 9.25
CA LEU A 52 -2.25 -8.28 10.44
C LEU A 52 -1.71 -8.86 11.74
N ASP A 53 -1.36 -10.14 11.78
CA ASP A 53 -0.72 -10.72 12.97
C ASP A 53 0.64 -10.06 13.20
N GLY A 54 1.43 -9.90 12.14
CA GLY A 54 2.68 -9.13 12.17
C GLY A 54 2.48 -7.68 12.58
N ALA A 55 1.46 -7.01 12.08
CA ALA A 55 1.16 -5.63 12.46
C ALA A 55 0.92 -5.48 13.97
N PHE A 56 0.30 -6.49 14.60
CA PHE A 56 -0.01 -6.48 16.01
C PHE A 56 1.14 -6.95 16.90
N THR A 57 1.86 -8.01 16.49
CA THR A 57 2.92 -8.61 17.32
C THR A 57 4.31 -8.06 17.03
N GLY A 58 4.54 -7.56 15.82
CA GLY A 58 5.87 -7.18 15.31
C GLY A 58 6.65 -8.35 14.70
N GLU A 59 6.05 -9.54 14.65
CA GLU A 59 6.66 -10.75 14.08
C GLU A 59 5.80 -11.26 12.91
N ALA A 60 6.44 -11.77 11.85
CA ALA A 60 5.75 -12.27 10.67
C ALA A 60 4.87 -13.49 11.02
N GLY A 61 3.56 -13.27 11.15
CA GLY A 61 2.60 -14.31 11.54
C GLY A 61 2.07 -15.14 10.36
N ASN A 62 2.06 -14.57 9.16
CA ASN A 62 1.42 -15.15 7.98
C ASN A 62 2.39 -15.44 6.82
N ARG A 63 3.67 -15.73 7.15
CA ARG A 63 4.71 -15.95 6.11
C ARG A 63 4.30 -16.99 5.08
N THR A 64 3.74 -18.12 5.51
CA THR A 64 3.30 -19.20 4.59
C THR A 64 2.25 -18.72 3.62
N SER A 65 1.27 -17.93 4.08
CA SER A 65 0.21 -17.39 3.22
C SER A 65 0.76 -16.38 2.22
N VAL A 66 1.71 -15.52 2.64
CA VAL A 66 2.37 -14.56 1.73
C VAL A 66 3.17 -15.28 0.65
N VAL A 67 3.94 -16.32 1.00
CA VAL A 67 4.67 -17.14 0.02
C VAL A 67 3.71 -17.78 -0.97
N ALA A 68 2.60 -18.37 -0.50
CA ALA A 68 1.59 -18.95 -1.38
C ALA A 68 0.97 -17.93 -2.34
N ILE A 69 0.75 -16.68 -1.91
CA ILE A 69 0.31 -15.58 -2.79
C ILE A 69 1.36 -15.32 -3.89
N LEU A 70 2.64 -15.17 -3.51
CA LEU A 70 3.72 -14.88 -4.47
C LEU A 70 3.83 -15.98 -5.53
N GLU A 71 3.78 -17.25 -5.14
CA GLU A 71 3.88 -18.41 -6.04
C GLU A 71 2.65 -18.54 -6.95
N THR A 72 1.46 -18.25 -6.45
CA THR A 72 0.20 -18.51 -7.17
C THR A 72 -0.20 -17.35 -8.08
N ALA A 73 -0.09 -16.12 -7.59
CA ALA A 73 -0.54 -14.96 -8.36
C ALA A 73 0.47 -14.53 -9.43
N ASP A 74 1.78 -14.72 -9.19
CA ASP A 74 2.83 -14.23 -10.10
C ASP A 74 2.58 -12.75 -10.48
N LEU A 75 2.33 -11.94 -9.46
CA LEU A 75 2.14 -10.50 -9.54
C LEU A 75 3.07 -9.80 -8.55
N PRO A 76 3.54 -8.59 -8.86
CA PRO A 76 4.25 -7.80 -7.88
C PRO A 76 3.37 -7.54 -6.65
N VAL A 77 3.94 -7.74 -5.47
CA VAL A 77 3.27 -7.57 -4.17
C VAL A 77 3.96 -6.46 -3.38
N GLN A 78 3.18 -5.52 -2.85
CA GLN A 78 3.62 -4.67 -1.75
C GLN A 78 3.07 -5.21 -0.44
N LEU A 79 3.97 -5.45 0.53
CA LEU A 79 3.65 -6.10 1.79
C LEU A 79 3.86 -5.15 2.98
N GLY A 80 2.83 -5.00 3.79
CA GLY A 80 2.89 -4.35 5.10
C GLY A 80 2.58 -5.32 6.24
N GLY A 81 2.76 -4.85 7.47
CA GLY A 81 2.46 -5.63 8.68
C GLY A 81 3.72 -6.09 9.44
N GLY A 82 4.04 -5.40 10.53
CA GLY A 82 5.08 -5.80 11.48
C GLY A 82 6.53 -5.69 11.03
N ILE A 83 6.83 -5.11 9.88
CA ILE A 83 8.19 -4.94 9.37
C ILE A 83 8.85 -3.78 10.12
N ARG A 84 9.78 -4.10 11.03
CA ARG A 84 10.36 -3.11 11.97
C ARG A 84 11.89 -3.12 12.03
N THR A 85 12.56 -4.02 11.30
CA THR A 85 14.03 -4.13 11.29
C THR A 85 14.56 -4.30 9.87
N PRO A 86 15.84 -3.94 9.59
CA PRO A 86 16.47 -4.16 8.30
C PRO A 86 16.46 -5.65 7.88
N GLU A 87 16.68 -6.57 8.83
CA GLU A 87 16.68 -8.00 8.57
C GLU A 87 15.30 -8.50 8.14
N ALA A 88 14.22 -7.93 8.69
CA ALA A 88 12.86 -8.24 8.25
C ALA A 88 12.59 -7.70 6.83
N VAL A 89 13.12 -6.51 6.47
CA VAL A 89 13.06 -5.98 5.11
C VAL A 89 13.77 -6.92 4.15
N GLU A 90 15.02 -7.27 4.42
CA GLU A 90 15.82 -8.21 3.63
C GLU A 90 15.09 -9.55 3.44
N ALA A 91 14.60 -10.14 4.53
CA ALA A 91 13.92 -11.43 4.51
C ALA A 91 12.68 -11.45 3.58
N TRP A 92 11.87 -10.39 3.57
CA TRP A 92 10.72 -10.29 2.69
C TRP A 92 11.10 -10.04 1.23
N LEU A 93 12.08 -9.15 0.99
CA LEU A 93 12.57 -8.86 -0.36
C LEU A 93 13.23 -10.09 -1.00
N ALA A 94 13.98 -10.88 -0.22
CA ALA A 94 14.60 -12.13 -0.66
C ALA A 94 13.57 -13.23 -1.02
N LEU A 95 12.37 -13.19 -0.41
CA LEU A 95 11.26 -14.09 -0.77
C LEU A 95 10.52 -13.69 -2.06
N GLY A 96 10.86 -12.55 -2.68
CA GLY A 96 10.22 -12.09 -3.90
C GLY A 96 9.13 -11.03 -3.68
N VAL A 97 8.93 -10.53 -2.44
CA VAL A 97 8.10 -9.33 -2.23
C VAL A 97 8.69 -8.17 -3.03
N HIS A 98 7.87 -7.51 -3.83
CA HIS A 98 8.36 -6.44 -4.70
C HIS A 98 8.66 -5.16 -3.93
N ARG A 99 7.84 -4.80 -2.91
CA ARG A 99 8.02 -3.64 -2.02
C ARG A 99 7.61 -4.01 -0.61
N VAL A 100 8.29 -3.43 0.38
CA VAL A 100 7.86 -3.49 1.78
C VAL A 100 7.29 -2.16 2.22
N ILE A 101 6.28 -2.19 3.10
CA ILE A 101 5.63 -1.01 3.65
C ILE A 101 5.99 -0.91 5.14
N LEU A 102 6.66 0.19 5.50
CA LEU A 102 7.09 0.51 6.86
C LEU A 102 6.09 1.51 7.46
N GLY A 103 5.34 1.10 8.47
CA GLY A 103 4.40 1.97 9.20
C GLY A 103 5.04 2.53 10.48
N THR A 104 4.81 1.89 11.62
CA THR A 104 5.32 2.30 12.94
C THR A 104 6.83 2.56 12.94
N ALA A 105 7.60 1.74 12.22
CA ALA A 105 9.06 1.91 12.11
C ALA A 105 9.47 3.25 11.49
N ALA A 106 8.68 3.82 10.60
CA ALA A 106 8.95 5.11 9.98
C ALA A 106 8.85 6.28 11.00
N VAL A 107 7.97 6.13 12.00
CA VAL A 107 7.82 7.12 13.07
C VAL A 107 8.87 6.95 14.15
N GLU A 108 9.12 5.70 14.56
CA GLU A 108 9.98 5.39 15.72
C GLU A 108 11.47 5.34 15.36
N ARG A 109 11.81 5.02 14.11
CA ARG A 109 13.18 4.74 13.66
C ARG A 109 13.46 5.32 12.25
N PRO A 110 13.38 6.64 12.05
CA PRO A 110 13.57 7.25 10.73
C PRO A 110 14.96 6.96 10.11
N ASP A 111 16.01 6.82 10.94
CA ASP A 111 17.34 6.45 10.46
C ASP A 111 17.40 5.05 9.87
N MET A 112 16.62 4.10 10.42
CA MET A 112 16.47 2.76 9.83
C MET A 112 15.82 2.83 8.44
N VAL A 113 14.82 3.72 8.26
CA VAL A 113 14.21 3.91 6.94
C VAL A 113 15.23 4.41 5.93
N ARG A 114 16.05 5.39 6.30
CA ARG A 114 17.16 5.89 5.45
C ARG A 114 18.12 4.76 5.08
N GLN A 115 18.57 3.98 6.05
CA GLN A 115 19.46 2.84 5.83
C GLN A 115 18.90 1.86 4.79
N VAL A 116 17.64 1.42 4.94
CA VAL A 116 17.06 0.42 4.02
C VAL A 116 16.73 1.02 2.65
N VAL A 117 16.47 2.33 2.55
CA VAL A 117 16.33 3.02 1.27
C VAL A 117 17.66 3.11 0.54
N GLU A 118 18.75 3.40 1.23
CA GLU A 118 20.10 3.41 0.66
C GLU A 118 20.52 2.02 0.17
N GLU A 119 20.18 0.96 0.92
CA GLU A 119 20.56 -0.41 0.61
C GLU A 119 19.72 -1.03 -0.52
N TRP A 120 18.39 -0.84 -0.51
CA TRP A 120 17.45 -1.54 -1.39
C TRP A 120 16.83 -0.64 -2.48
N GLY A 121 17.08 0.65 -2.40
CA GLY A 121 16.55 1.65 -3.33
C GLY A 121 15.13 2.12 -2.99
N PRO A 122 14.78 3.37 -3.41
CA PRO A 122 13.52 4.02 -3.05
C PRO A 122 12.28 3.35 -3.65
N GLU A 123 12.43 2.56 -4.72
CA GLU A 123 11.31 1.85 -5.35
C GLU A 123 10.87 0.60 -4.57
N ARG A 124 11.74 0.06 -3.71
CA ARG A 124 11.47 -1.14 -2.91
C ARG A 124 10.93 -0.83 -1.52
N ILE A 125 11.08 0.40 -1.05
CA ILE A 125 10.69 0.85 0.29
C ILE A 125 9.55 1.85 0.17
N VAL A 126 8.43 1.55 0.82
CA VAL A 126 7.24 2.40 0.90
C VAL A 126 7.00 2.72 2.37
N VAL A 127 6.55 3.92 2.67
CA VAL A 127 6.12 4.27 4.04
C VAL A 127 4.60 4.29 4.12
N GLY A 128 4.05 3.59 5.10
CA GLY A 128 2.63 3.64 5.46
C GLY A 128 2.39 4.78 6.44
N ILE A 129 1.54 5.73 6.06
CA ILE A 129 1.07 6.83 6.91
C ILE A 129 -0.40 6.63 7.18
N ASP A 130 -0.70 6.04 8.32
CA ASP A 130 -2.07 5.86 8.79
C ASP A 130 -2.43 7.05 9.68
N ALA A 131 -3.50 7.78 9.33
CA ALA A 131 -3.83 9.02 10.02
C ALA A 131 -5.32 9.13 10.37
N ARG A 132 -5.57 9.79 11.49
CA ARG A 132 -6.91 10.22 11.91
C ARG A 132 -6.92 11.74 11.98
N ALA A 133 -7.83 12.38 11.25
CA ALA A 133 -7.89 13.84 11.13
C ALA A 133 -6.52 14.51 10.85
N GLY A 134 -5.70 13.88 9.98
CA GLY A 134 -4.38 14.39 9.60
C GLY A 134 -3.26 14.16 10.62
N ARG A 135 -3.51 13.50 11.75
CA ARG A 135 -2.49 13.12 12.74
C ARG A 135 -2.17 11.63 12.62
N VAL A 136 -0.88 11.33 12.61
CA VAL A 136 -0.36 9.97 12.44
C VAL A 136 -0.77 9.08 13.62
N ALA A 137 -1.09 7.81 13.33
CA ALA A 137 -1.30 6.76 14.31
C ALA A 137 -0.27 5.65 14.11
N VAL A 138 0.11 4.99 15.20
CA VAL A 138 1.12 3.92 15.23
C VAL A 138 0.60 2.69 15.98
N ASN A 139 1.37 1.60 15.95
CA ASN A 139 1.08 0.35 16.68
C ASN A 139 -0.32 -0.23 16.36
N GLY A 140 -0.61 -0.42 15.06
CA GLY A 140 -1.91 -0.90 14.63
C GLY A 140 -3.06 0.02 15.02
N TRP A 141 -2.81 1.35 14.98
CA TRP A 141 -3.75 2.45 15.26
C TRP A 141 -4.20 2.57 16.72
N THR A 142 -3.50 1.92 17.64
CA THR A 142 -3.82 1.94 19.08
C THR A 142 -3.25 3.15 19.81
N SER A 143 -2.24 3.80 19.20
CA SER A 143 -1.57 4.96 19.78
C SER A 143 -1.52 6.12 18.78
N GLY A 144 -1.77 7.35 19.25
CA GLY A 144 -1.59 8.54 18.44
C GLY A 144 -0.11 8.91 18.35
N GLY A 145 0.38 9.21 17.15
CA GLY A 145 1.68 9.80 16.94
C GLY A 145 1.72 11.29 17.31
N SER A 146 2.92 11.81 17.53
CA SER A 146 3.13 13.22 17.89
C SER A 146 3.08 14.17 16.69
N CYS A 147 3.21 13.66 15.45
CA CYS A 147 3.35 14.45 14.23
C CYS A 147 2.11 14.39 13.32
N SER A 148 2.01 15.34 12.40
CA SER A 148 1.05 15.34 11.31
C SER A 148 1.52 14.42 10.18
N SER A 149 0.58 14.06 9.28
CA SER A 149 0.89 13.26 8.09
C SER A 149 1.90 13.97 7.18
N LEU A 150 1.84 15.30 7.09
CA LEU A 150 2.75 16.08 6.26
C LEU A 150 4.17 16.10 6.85
N GLU A 151 4.31 16.39 8.15
CA GLU A 151 5.62 16.37 8.83
C GLU A 151 6.32 15.01 8.68
N LEU A 152 5.56 13.90 8.80
CA LEU A 152 6.13 12.57 8.59
C LEU A 152 6.51 12.36 7.12
N ALA A 153 5.65 12.75 6.17
CA ALA A 153 5.94 12.62 4.74
C ALA A 153 7.21 13.40 4.33
N GLU A 154 7.37 14.62 4.83
CA GLU A 154 8.57 15.44 4.59
C GLU A 154 9.83 14.79 5.17
N SER A 155 9.78 14.33 6.41
CA SER A 155 10.89 13.59 7.04
C SER A 155 11.26 12.32 6.26
N MET A 156 10.27 11.58 5.75
CA MET A 156 10.52 10.38 4.95
C MET A 156 11.09 10.71 3.58
N LYS A 157 10.68 11.81 2.97
CA LYS A 157 11.30 12.31 1.74
C LYS A 157 12.78 12.64 1.93
N GLU A 158 13.13 13.28 3.06
CA GLU A 158 14.53 13.54 3.44
C GLU A 158 15.32 12.25 3.68
N ALA A 159 14.65 11.18 4.14
CA ALA A 159 15.23 9.83 4.25
C ALA A 159 15.37 9.11 2.90
N GLY A 160 14.97 9.73 1.78
CA GLY A 160 15.09 9.18 0.43
C GLY A 160 13.86 8.37 -0.04
N VAL A 161 12.79 8.32 0.74
CA VAL A 161 11.53 7.67 0.33
C VAL A 161 10.90 8.44 -0.84
N CYS A 162 10.39 7.74 -1.84
CA CYS A 162 9.72 8.34 -3.00
C CYS A 162 8.22 8.06 -3.07
N ARG A 163 7.72 7.14 -2.24
CA ARG A 163 6.31 6.69 -2.26
C ARG A 163 5.78 6.42 -0.87
N ILE A 164 4.52 6.80 -0.65
CA ILE A 164 3.80 6.49 0.60
C ILE A 164 2.43 5.85 0.29
N VAL A 165 1.94 5.03 1.22
CA VAL A 165 0.52 4.65 1.32
C VAL A 165 -0.10 5.52 2.41
N TYR A 166 -1.09 6.32 2.06
CA TYR A 166 -1.81 7.16 3.02
C TYR A 166 -3.19 6.59 3.30
N THR A 167 -3.43 6.18 4.56
CA THR A 167 -4.70 5.62 5.01
C THR A 167 -5.47 6.61 5.89
N ASP A 168 -6.68 6.97 5.47
CA ASP A 168 -7.64 7.67 6.34
C ASP A 168 -8.35 6.63 7.24
N ILE A 169 -7.90 6.53 8.51
CA ILE A 169 -8.39 5.54 9.49
C ILE A 169 -9.89 5.67 9.75
N ASP A 170 -10.42 6.90 9.77
CA ASP A 170 -11.84 7.13 10.05
C ASP A 170 -12.75 6.61 8.93
N ARG A 171 -12.21 6.41 7.74
CA ARG A 171 -12.90 5.88 6.57
C ARG A 171 -12.59 4.42 6.29
N ASP A 172 -11.47 3.88 6.82
CA ASP A 172 -11.04 2.52 6.49
C ASP A 172 -12.07 1.47 6.92
N GLY A 173 -12.42 0.58 5.97
CA GLY A 173 -13.43 -0.46 6.13
C GLY A 173 -14.88 0.05 6.24
N THR A 174 -15.15 1.36 6.19
CA THR A 174 -16.49 1.94 6.37
C THR A 174 -17.28 2.08 5.07
N MET A 175 -16.61 2.08 3.91
CA MET A 175 -17.23 2.33 2.59
C MET A 175 -17.95 3.70 2.50
N ASN A 176 -17.42 4.72 3.18
CA ASN A 176 -17.98 6.09 3.20
C ASN A 176 -17.31 7.03 2.17
N GLY A 177 -16.65 6.46 1.18
CA GLY A 177 -15.93 7.18 0.14
C GLY A 177 -14.48 7.51 0.50
N LEU A 178 -13.62 7.65 -0.51
CA LEU A 178 -12.21 8.00 -0.38
C LEU A 178 -12.04 9.48 0.00
N ASN A 179 -11.08 9.78 0.86
CA ASN A 179 -10.69 11.16 1.19
C ASN A 179 -9.71 11.72 0.13
N THR A 180 -10.17 11.85 -1.11
CA THR A 180 -9.34 12.29 -2.24
C THR A 180 -8.71 13.66 -1.99
N GLY A 181 -9.45 14.59 -1.39
CA GLY A 181 -8.95 15.95 -1.12
C GLY A 181 -7.75 15.99 -0.19
N SER A 182 -7.80 15.27 0.94
CA SER A 182 -6.67 15.19 1.88
C SER A 182 -5.48 14.44 1.28
N THR A 183 -5.73 13.38 0.50
CA THR A 183 -4.68 12.61 -0.16
C THR A 183 -3.97 13.43 -1.24
N ALA A 184 -4.73 14.12 -2.11
CA ALA A 184 -4.17 14.99 -3.13
C ALA A 184 -3.38 16.17 -2.53
N ARG A 185 -3.88 16.74 -1.44
CA ARG A 185 -3.16 17.78 -0.71
C ARG A 185 -1.82 17.26 -0.17
N LEU A 186 -1.81 16.10 0.49
CA LEU A 186 -0.58 15.49 1.00
C LEU A 186 0.43 15.23 -0.13
N ALA A 187 -0.04 14.73 -1.28
CA ALA A 187 0.81 14.48 -2.45
C ALA A 187 1.46 15.77 -2.97
N ARG A 188 0.67 16.82 -3.16
CA ARG A 188 1.19 18.12 -3.63
C ARG A 188 2.19 18.74 -2.66
N GLU A 189 1.85 18.78 -1.37
CA GLU A 189 2.65 19.45 -0.35
C GLU A 189 3.97 18.70 -0.08
N SER A 190 3.94 17.35 0.01
CA SER A 190 5.13 16.54 0.21
C SER A 190 5.96 16.35 -1.07
N GLY A 191 5.32 16.36 -2.24
CA GLY A 191 5.92 15.99 -3.53
C GLY A 191 6.28 14.51 -3.63
N LEU A 192 5.70 13.65 -2.79
CA LEU A 192 5.83 12.19 -2.85
C LEU A 192 4.72 11.60 -3.73
N ARG A 193 4.96 10.43 -4.30
CA ARG A 193 3.92 9.61 -4.91
C ARG A 193 3.04 9.03 -3.81
N VAL A 194 1.74 9.26 -3.87
CA VAL A 194 0.81 8.82 -2.82
C VAL A 194 -0.15 7.76 -3.35
N ILE A 195 -0.21 6.64 -2.65
CA ILE A 195 -1.22 5.61 -2.83
C ILE A 195 -2.30 5.86 -1.78
N ALA A 196 -3.53 6.15 -2.24
CA ALA A 196 -4.67 6.41 -1.36
C ALA A 196 -5.23 5.12 -0.78
N SER A 197 -5.58 5.12 0.50
CA SER A 197 -6.20 3.99 1.20
C SER A 197 -7.29 4.45 2.16
N GLY A 198 -8.29 3.59 2.35
CA GLY A 198 -9.39 3.81 3.29
C GLY A 198 -10.65 4.41 2.67
N GLY A 199 -11.77 3.68 2.78
CA GLY A 199 -13.10 4.17 2.50
C GLY A 199 -13.61 4.01 1.08
N VAL A 200 -12.83 3.60 0.11
CA VAL A 200 -13.28 3.41 -1.30
C VAL A 200 -14.49 2.51 -1.35
N ALA A 201 -15.58 2.98 -1.96
CA ALA A 201 -16.87 2.32 -1.99
C ALA A 201 -17.44 2.11 -3.39
N THR A 202 -17.25 3.09 -4.28
CA THR A 202 -17.92 3.13 -5.59
C THR A 202 -16.97 3.51 -6.72
N MET A 203 -17.43 3.35 -7.96
CA MET A 203 -16.68 3.76 -9.15
C MET A 203 -16.45 5.28 -9.20
N GLU A 204 -17.36 6.08 -8.62
CA GLU A 204 -17.20 7.55 -8.53
C GLU A 204 -16.03 7.93 -7.59
N ASP A 205 -15.72 7.10 -6.59
CA ASP A 205 -14.51 7.32 -5.78
C ASP A 205 -13.25 7.17 -6.63
N LEU A 206 -13.22 6.19 -7.55
CA LEU A 206 -12.11 5.98 -8.48
C LEU A 206 -12.02 7.10 -9.52
N GLU A 207 -13.15 7.60 -10.00
CA GLU A 207 -13.19 8.75 -10.90
C GLU A 207 -12.59 10.00 -10.24
N ARG A 208 -13.00 10.30 -9.00
CA ARG A 208 -12.41 11.40 -8.22
C ARG A 208 -10.92 11.22 -7.98
N ALA A 209 -10.49 9.99 -7.66
CA ALA A 209 -9.08 9.67 -7.48
C ALA A 209 -8.28 9.85 -8.76
N SER A 210 -8.82 9.44 -9.92
CA SER A 210 -8.17 9.60 -11.21
C SER A 210 -7.93 11.06 -11.58
N GLY A 211 -8.82 11.96 -11.17
CA GLY A 211 -8.67 13.41 -11.31
C GLY A 211 -7.51 14.00 -10.49
N ALA A 212 -7.04 13.29 -9.46
CA ALA A 212 -5.95 13.74 -8.59
C ALA A 212 -4.56 13.17 -8.98
N VAL A 213 -4.46 12.44 -10.09
CA VAL A 213 -3.18 11.88 -10.57
C VAL A 213 -2.16 12.99 -10.86
N ALA A 214 -2.60 14.11 -11.45
CA ALA A 214 -1.75 15.27 -11.69
C ALA A 214 -1.21 15.93 -10.40
N ASP A 215 -1.84 15.68 -9.28
CA ASP A 215 -1.43 16.14 -7.95
C ASP A 215 -0.40 15.21 -7.27
N GLY A 216 -0.07 14.07 -7.90
CA GLY A 216 0.86 13.08 -7.34
C GLY A 216 0.18 11.85 -6.72
N LEU A 217 -1.15 11.65 -6.91
CA LEU A 217 -1.81 10.43 -6.54
C LEU A 217 -1.43 9.32 -7.54
N GLU A 218 -0.64 8.35 -7.11
CA GLU A 218 -0.16 7.23 -7.96
C GLU A 218 -1.23 6.16 -8.15
N GLY A 219 -1.97 5.86 -7.09
CA GLY A 219 -2.93 4.77 -7.12
C GLY A 219 -3.85 4.70 -5.91
N VAL A 220 -4.67 3.67 -5.90
CA VAL A 220 -5.71 3.47 -4.87
C VAL A 220 -5.72 2.01 -4.40
N VAL A 221 -5.77 1.82 -3.08
CA VAL A 221 -5.97 0.50 -2.45
C VAL A 221 -7.48 0.18 -2.45
N LEU A 222 -7.82 -0.97 -3.01
CA LEU A 222 -9.18 -1.49 -3.08
C LEU A 222 -9.33 -2.65 -2.09
N GLY A 223 -10.03 -2.42 -1.00
CA GLY A 223 -10.26 -3.40 0.04
C GLY A 223 -11.69 -3.93 0.02
N LYS A 224 -12.47 -3.55 1.03
CA LYS A 224 -13.82 -4.06 1.30
C LYS A 224 -14.75 -3.98 0.09
N SER A 225 -14.66 -2.92 -0.72
CA SER A 225 -15.47 -2.74 -1.93
C SER A 225 -15.38 -3.89 -2.94
N LEU A 226 -14.22 -4.55 -3.05
CA LEU A 226 -14.07 -5.72 -3.92
C LEU A 226 -14.71 -6.97 -3.33
N TYR A 227 -14.63 -7.16 -2.02
CA TYR A 227 -15.22 -8.31 -1.34
C TYR A 227 -16.75 -8.21 -1.25
N GLU A 228 -17.28 -7.00 -1.08
CA GLU A 228 -18.72 -6.73 -1.05
C GLU A 228 -19.33 -6.58 -2.48
N GLY A 229 -18.47 -6.57 -3.53
CA GLY A 229 -18.90 -6.48 -4.92
C GLY A 229 -19.49 -5.12 -5.31
N THR A 230 -19.20 -4.04 -4.57
CA THR A 230 -19.64 -2.67 -4.93
C THR A 230 -18.79 -2.05 -6.02
N ILE A 231 -17.58 -2.60 -6.24
CA ILE A 231 -16.71 -2.31 -7.37
C ILE A 231 -16.39 -3.62 -8.08
N ASP A 232 -16.65 -3.68 -9.39
CA ASP A 232 -16.13 -4.73 -10.26
C ASP A 232 -14.70 -4.38 -10.64
N LEU A 233 -13.75 -5.25 -10.25
CA LEU A 233 -12.33 -5.01 -10.50
C LEU A 233 -11.99 -4.99 -11.99
N SER A 234 -12.60 -5.86 -12.79
CA SER A 234 -12.31 -5.93 -14.23
C SER A 234 -12.75 -4.65 -14.94
N GLU A 235 -13.90 -4.10 -14.55
CA GLU A 235 -14.38 -2.83 -15.06
C GLU A 235 -13.50 -1.67 -14.59
N ALA A 236 -13.15 -1.62 -13.31
CA ALA A 236 -12.28 -0.59 -12.74
C ALA A 236 -10.89 -0.58 -13.41
N VAL A 237 -10.29 -1.75 -13.63
CA VAL A 237 -9.01 -1.89 -14.34
C VAL A 237 -9.13 -1.33 -15.77
N ARG A 238 -10.16 -1.73 -16.51
CA ARG A 238 -10.38 -1.27 -17.88
C ARG A 238 -10.51 0.25 -18.00
N ILE A 239 -11.13 0.91 -17.00
CA ILE A 239 -11.41 2.35 -17.06
C ILE A 239 -10.26 3.18 -16.48
N TYR A 240 -9.70 2.78 -15.35
CA TYR A 240 -8.82 3.65 -14.55
C TYR A 240 -7.37 3.21 -14.50
N GLN A 241 -7.06 1.92 -14.80
CA GLN A 241 -5.68 1.46 -14.75
C GLN A 241 -5.00 1.73 -16.10
N SER A 242 -3.88 2.44 -16.06
CA SER A 242 -3.05 2.67 -17.24
C SER A 242 -2.51 1.34 -17.76
N ALA A 243 -2.45 1.16 -19.08
CA ALA A 243 -1.86 -0.04 -19.69
C ALA A 243 -0.42 -0.23 -19.19
N PRO A 244 0.03 -1.48 -18.89
CA PRO A 244 1.41 -1.75 -18.56
C PRO A 244 2.30 -1.32 -19.73
N GLY A 245 3.13 -0.28 -19.53
CA GLY A 245 4.03 0.23 -20.57
C GLY A 245 4.03 1.73 -20.83
N THR A 246 3.13 2.51 -20.25
CA THR A 246 3.31 3.97 -20.22
C THR A 246 4.39 4.31 -19.20
N ARG A 247 5.64 4.39 -19.70
CA ARG A 247 6.81 4.79 -18.92
C ARG A 247 6.58 6.16 -18.31
N ASP A 248 6.84 6.27 -17.02
CA ASP A 248 7.06 7.55 -16.35
C ASP A 248 8.16 8.31 -17.12
N PRO A 249 7.92 9.54 -17.60
CA PRO A 249 8.93 10.31 -18.34
C PRO A 249 10.19 10.67 -17.54
N GLY A 250 10.29 10.23 -16.26
CA GLY A 250 11.41 10.50 -15.36
C GLY A 250 12.48 9.41 -15.26
N THR A 251 12.29 8.21 -15.77
CA THR A 251 13.30 7.13 -15.71
C THR A 251 14.23 7.20 -16.92
N ARG A 252 15.37 7.88 -16.81
CA ARG A 252 16.52 7.68 -17.70
C ARG A 252 17.05 6.26 -17.46
N ASP A 253 17.07 5.47 -18.52
CA ASP A 253 17.73 4.16 -18.56
C ASP A 253 19.26 4.38 -18.44
N PRO A 254 19.94 3.89 -17.38
CA PRO A 254 21.39 4.07 -17.26
C PRO A 254 22.19 3.17 -18.22
N GLY A 255 21.54 2.46 -19.14
CA GLY A 255 22.16 1.48 -20.03
C GLY A 255 22.12 1.78 -21.53
N ALA A 256 21.57 2.90 -21.98
CA ALA A 256 21.63 3.28 -23.39
C ALA A 256 23.01 3.85 -23.73
N GLN A 257 23.92 2.98 -24.16
CA GLN A 257 25.14 3.39 -24.87
C GLN A 257 24.73 3.98 -26.22
N ASP A 258 25.12 5.22 -26.46
CA ASP A 258 24.98 5.94 -27.71
C ASP A 258 25.85 5.26 -28.78
N PRO A 259 25.34 4.78 -29.91
CA PRO A 259 26.14 4.31 -31.00
C PRO A 259 26.39 5.50 -31.94
N GLY A 260 27.41 6.29 -31.64
CA GLY A 260 27.73 7.47 -32.43
C GLY A 260 29.20 7.77 -32.49
N GLU A 261 29.75 7.60 -33.67
CA GLU A 261 31.05 8.03 -34.20
C GLU A 261 32.26 7.18 -33.91
#